data_8883da8a857356783c334803840d088b
#
_entry.id   8883da8a857356783c334803840d088b
#
_cell.length_a   1.000
_cell.length_b   1.000
_cell.length_c   1.000
_cell.angle_alpha   90.00
_cell.angle_beta   90.00
_cell.angle_gamma   90.00
#
_symmetry.space_group_name_H-M   'P 1'
#
loop_
_entity.id
_entity.type
_entity.pdbx_description
1 polymer ?
#
loop_
_entity_poly.entity_id
_entity_poly.type
_entity_poly.pdbx_seq_one_letter_code
_entity_poly.pdbx_strand_id
1 'polypeptide(L)'
;MNFQRFTEKIAESGLDVHGAAVYEDGKLIGQYGDTTGRYPIYSCTKAVTSLAVGMAVEDGVLDINQSILHYLPQDVIEELSEKQTETFAQITVRRLLTMSVAGLPFSNGGDNWIQNALSSEIDDVEEKTFNYSNVCAYLAGVAVSVAEKQDLCEMLTQRLFDPLNIQNPPYATSPCGFMNGATNMELSVNELSRIGMVFAGSGAYKDRRIVSKEYIREACSIQQMNREGGYGYFIWKYRDGFSINGKWGQKCYILPDRKLMVTFLSNIPEGSDMIRGWMEEYILQ
;
A
#
# COMPACT_ATOMS: atom_id res chain seq x y z
N MET A 1 2.13 23.90 15.50
CA MET A 1 1.71 22.53 15.88
C MET A 1 1.20 22.51 17.31
N ASN A 2 0.00 21.98 17.58
CA ASN A 2 -0.61 21.83 18.90
C ASN A 2 -1.10 20.39 19.10
N PHE A 3 -0.17 19.48 19.43
CA PHE A 3 -0.45 18.06 19.60
C PHE A 3 -1.44 17.80 20.75
N GLN A 4 -1.34 18.56 21.85
CA GLN A 4 -2.27 18.42 22.99
C GLN A 4 -3.72 18.68 22.55
N ARG A 5 -3.98 19.77 21.81
CA ARG A 5 -5.33 20.07 21.35
C ARG A 5 -5.86 19.04 20.33
N PHE A 6 -4.98 18.51 19.48
CA PHE A 6 -5.33 17.41 18.58
C PHE A 6 -5.82 16.17 19.34
N THR A 7 -5.08 15.76 20.38
CA THR A 7 -5.46 14.58 21.18
C THR A 7 -6.68 14.82 22.06
N GLU A 8 -6.87 16.03 22.59
CA GLU A 8 -8.09 16.43 23.29
C GLU A 8 -9.32 16.30 22.38
N LYS A 9 -9.23 16.74 21.12
CA LYS A 9 -10.32 16.62 20.15
C LYS A 9 -10.65 15.16 19.84
N ILE A 10 -9.66 14.30 19.71
CA ILE A 10 -9.89 12.86 19.56
C ILE A 10 -10.64 12.32 20.78
N ALA A 11 -10.17 12.61 21.99
CA ALA A 11 -10.80 12.13 23.23
C ALA A 11 -12.22 12.66 23.42
N GLU A 12 -12.47 13.95 23.13
CA GLU A 12 -13.79 14.58 23.23
C GLU A 12 -14.81 14.01 22.24
N SER A 13 -14.34 13.46 21.09
CA SER A 13 -15.21 13.02 20.00
C SER A 13 -15.95 11.71 20.25
N GLY A 14 -15.44 10.85 21.12
CA GLY A 14 -15.94 9.51 21.32
C GLY A 14 -15.68 8.55 20.13
N LEU A 15 -14.89 8.96 19.13
CA LEU A 15 -14.51 8.12 18.01
C LEU A 15 -13.54 7.03 18.47
N ASP A 16 -13.69 5.83 17.90
CA ASP A 16 -12.84 4.67 18.22
C ASP A 16 -11.48 4.80 17.52
N VAL A 17 -10.61 5.63 18.08
CA VAL A 17 -9.21 5.80 17.67
C VAL A 17 -8.33 4.94 18.56
N HIS A 18 -7.74 3.90 18.01
CA HIS A 18 -6.84 3.02 18.73
C HIS A 18 -5.58 3.75 19.19
N GLY A 19 -4.94 4.47 18.27
CA GLY A 19 -3.77 5.26 18.59
C GLY A 19 -3.33 6.16 17.45
N ALA A 20 -2.50 7.16 17.79
CA ALA A 20 -1.88 8.08 16.85
C ALA A 20 -0.44 8.39 17.25
N ALA A 21 0.41 8.69 16.25
CA ALA A 21 1.78 9.12 16.44
C ALA A 21 2.13 10.23 15.45
N VAL A 22 2.86 11.24 15.91
CA VAL A 22 3.36 12.34 15.09
C VAL A 22 4.89 12.34 15.15
N TYR A 23 5.49 12.41 13.98
CA TYR A 23 6.95 12.44 13.81
C TYR A 23 7.35 13.70 13.07
N GLU A 24 8.41 14.35 13.55
CA GLU A 24 9.06 15.48 12.88
C GLU A 24 10.55 15.19 12.73
N ASP A 25 11.07 15.35 11.52
CA ASP A 25 12.45 15.03 11.16
C ASP A 25 12.87 13.60 11.62
N GLY A 26 11.96 12.64 11.44
CA GLY A 26 12.13 11.23 11.83
C GLY A 26 12.05 10.95 13.34
N LYS A 27 11.83 11.97 14.18
CA LYS A 27 11.73 11.83 15.64
C LYS A 27 10.27 11.84 16.08
N LEU A 28 9.91 10.93 16.99
CA LEU A 28 8.61 10.95 17.63
C LEU A 28 8.46 12.20 18.51
N ILE A 29 7.47 13.01 18.22
CA ILE A 29 7.18 14.25 18.96
C ILE A 29 5.88 14.16 19.76
N GLY A 30 5.03 13.19 19.47
CA GLY A 30 3.81 12.96 20.25
C GLY A 30 3.15 11.65 19.89
N GLN A 31 2.48 11.03 20.86
CA GLN A 31 1.67 9.83 20.68
C GLN A 31 0.40 9.87 21.53
N TYR A 32 -0.63 9.17 21.09
CA TYR A 32 -1.94 9.05 21.74
C TYR A 32 -2.42 7.60 21.67
N GLY A 33 -3.10 7.14 22.72
CA GLY A 33 -3.73 5.83 22.78
C GLY A 33 -2.74 4.67 22.72
N ASP A 34 -3.21 3.53 22.21
CA ASP A 34 -2.37 2.34 22.02
C ASP A 34 -1.62 2.40 20.68
N THR A 35 -0.32 2.66 20.75
CA THR A 35 0.56 2.71 19.57
C THR A 35 1.33 1.42 19.33
N THR A 36 1.16 0.41 20.18
CA THR A 36 1.90 -0.86 20.16
C THR A 36 1.05 -2.07 19.85
N GLY A 37 -0.24 -2.06 20.18
CA GLY A 37 -1.20 -3.07 19.80
C GLY A 37 -1.39 -3.12 18.29
N ARG A 38 -1.51 -4.32 17.73
CA ARG A 38 -1.73 -4.53 16.31
C ARG A 38 -3.21 -4.55 15.98
N TYR A 39 -3.55 -3.88 14.90
CA TYR A 39 -4.91 -3.74 14.39
C TYR A 39 -4.92 -3.98 12.88
N PRO A 40 -6.05 -4.41 12.29
CA PRO A 40 -6.17 -4.51 10.84
C PRO A 40 -5.88 -3.18 10.14
N ILE A 41 -4.85 -3.16 9.30
CA ILE A 41 -4.48 -1.94 8.55
C ILE A 41 -5.18 -1.83 7.20
N TYR A 42 -6.00 -2.82 6.85
CA TYR A 42 -6.74 -2.88 5.59
C TYR A 42 -5.86 -2.52 4.39
N SER A 43 -6.31 -1.59 3.55
CA SER A 43 -5.59 -1.21 2.32
C SER A 43 -4.23 -0.51 2.53
N CYS A 44 -3.83 -0.18 3.76
CA CYS A 44 -2.45 0.21 4.02
C CYS A 44 -1.47 -0.91 3.67
N THR A 45 -1.91 -2.18 3.63
CA THR A 45 -1.15 -3.35 3.15
C THR A 45 -0.57 -3.12 1.75
N LYS A 46 -1.27 -2.39 0.88
CA LYS A 46 -0.82 -2.09 -0.50
C LYS A 46 0.50 -1.33 -0.55
N ALA A 47 0.79 -0.49 0.44
CA ALA A 47 2.07 0.19 0.53
C ALA A 47 3.23 -0.79 0.78
N VAL A 48 2.98 -1.87 1.55
CA VAL A 48 3.96 -2.95 1.76
C VAL A 48 4.21 -3.69 0.45
N THR A 49 3.15 -4.00 -0.30
CA THR A 49 3.26 -4.63 -1.65
C THR A 49 3.97 -3.72 -2.64
N SER A 50 3.74 -2.40 -2.59
CA SER A 50 4.50 -1.44 -3.40
C SER A 50 6.00 -1.51 -3.12
N LEU A 51 6.40 -1.56 -1.84
CA LEU A 51 7.82 -1.70 -1.48
C LEU A 51 8.40 -3.03 -1.98
N ALA A 52 7.64 -4.13 -1.91
CA ALA A 52 8.08 -5.42 -2.44
C ALA A 52 8.34 -5.36 -3.96
N VAL A 53 7.42 -4.74 -4.72
CA VAL A 53 7.65 -4.52 -6.17
C VAL A 53 8.91 -3.69 -6.41
N GLY A 54 9.12 -2.63 -5.61
CA GLY A 54 10.32 -1.81 -5.71
C GLY A 54 11.62 -2.58 -5.48
N MET A 55 11.62 -3.53 -4.54
CA MET A 55 12.76 -4.42 -4.27
C MET A 55 13.03 -5.35 -5.46
N ALA A 56 12.00 -5.98 -6.03
CA ALA A 56 12.13 -6.86 -7.18
C ALA A 56 12.58 -6.12 -8.45
N VAL A 57 12.19 -4.84 -8.59
CA VAL A 57 12.70 -3.95 -9.66
C VAL A 57 14.18 -3.65 -9.46
N GLU A 58 14.61 -3.35 -8.23
CA GLU A 58 16.03 -3.08 -7.91
C GLU A 58 16.92 -4.30 -8.15
N ASP A 59 16.42 -5.51 -7.89
CA ASP A 59 17.10 -6.77 -8.17
C ASP A 59 17.15 -7.10 -9.68
N GLY A 60 16.41 -6.35 -10.49
CA GLY A 60 16.35 -6.56 -11.94
C GLY A 60 15.57 -7.80 -12.36
N VAL A 61 14.80 -8.42 -11.45
CA VAL A 61 13.98 -9.61 -11.75
C VAL A 61 12.55 -9.24 -12.19
N LEU A 62 12.11 -8.01 -11.94
CA LEU A 62 10.81 -7.50 -12.34
C LEU A 62 10.95 -6.14 -13.05
N ASP A 63 10.36 -6.04 -14.26
CA ASP A 63 10.16 -4.77 -14.96
C ASP A 63 8.69 -4.40 -14.94
N ILE A 64 8.35 -3.29 -14.30
CA ILE A 64 6.97 -2.82 -14.18
C ILE A 64 6.32 -2.46 -15.52
N ASN A 65 7.08 -2.28 -16.59
CA ASN A 65 6.58 -2.02 -17.94
C ASN A 65 6.27 -3.28 -18.73
N GLN A 66 6.69 -4.43 -18.24
CA GLN A 66 6.32 -5.73 -18.82
C GLN A 66 4.89 -6.12 -18.45
N SER A 67 4.29 -6.96 -19.31
CA SER A 67 2.98 -7.55 -19.03
C SER A 67 3.00 -8.38 -17.75
N ILE A 68 1.89 -8.35 -17.02
CA ILE A 68 1.68 -9.22 -15.86
C ILE A 68 1.86 -10.70 -16.20
N LEU A 69 1.56 -11.11 -17.42
CA LEU A 69 1.70 -12.50 -17.88
C LEU A 69 3.13 -13.05 -17.74
N HIS A 70 4.16 -12.20 -17.79
CA HIS A 70 5.55 -12.62 -17.55
C HIS A 70 5.82 -13.07 -16.11
N TYR A 71 4.93 -12.71 -15.19
CA TYR A 71 5.09 -12.87 -13.75
C TYR A 71 3.93 -13.64 -13.10
N LEU A 72 3.24 -14.48 -13.89
CA LEU A 72 2.25 -15.41 -13.36
C LEU A 72 2.80 -16.84 -13.35
N PRO A 73 2.25 -17.73 -12.51
CA PRO A 73 2.60 -19.14 -12.51
C PRO A 73 2.41 -19.78 -13.90
N GLN A 74 3.32 -20.66 -14.28
CA GLN A 74 3.33 -21.24 -15.63
C GLN A 74 2.08 -22.06 -15.94
N ASP A 75 1.59 -22.81 -14.98
CA ASP A 75 0.35 -23.59 -15.07
C ASP A 75 -0.87 -22.70 -15.34
N VAL A 76 -0.92 -21.52 -14.75
CA VAL A 76 -1.98 -20.53 -15.02
C VAL A 76 -1.90 -20.02 -16.46
N ILE A 77 -0.68 -19.73 -16.95
CA ILE A 77 -0.47 -19.22 -18.32
C ILE A 77 -0.91 -20.25 -19.36
N GLU A 78 -0.62 -21.53 -19.13
CA GLU A 78 -0.97 -22.64 -20.04
C GLU A 78 -2.49 -22.86 -20.17
N GLU A 79 -3.28 -22.43 -19.19
CA GLU A 79 -4.73 -22.55 -19.19
C GLU A 79 -5.46 -21.36 -19.83
N LEU A 80 -4.74 -20.28 -20.20
CA LEU A 80 -5.38 -19.08 -20.75
C LEU A 80 -5.90 -19.30 -22.17
N SER A 81 -7.11 -18.81 -22.41
CA SER A 81 -7.64 -18.67 -23.77
C SER A 81 -6.86 -17.60 -24.55
N GLU A 82 -6.92 -17.66 -25.88
CA GLU A 82 -6.31 -16.66 -26.78
C GLU A 82 -6.77 -15.23 -26.40
N LYS A 83 -8.07 -15.02 -26.18
CA LYS A 83 -8.64 -13.73 -25.77
C LYS A 83 -8.05 -13.22 -24.45
N GLN A 84 -7.91 -14.09 -23.44
CA GLN A 84 -7.31 -13.71 -22.17
C GLN A 84 -5.84 -13.32 -22.34
N THR A 85 -5.09 -14.11 -23.12
CA THR A 85 -3.69 -13.84 -23.42
C THR A 85 -3.54 -12.49 -24.12
N GLU A 86 -4.30 -12.21 -25.17
CA GLU A 86 -4.27 -10.93 -25.89
C GLU A 86 -4.62 -9.74 -24.97
N THR A 87 -5.65 -9.89 -24.13
CA THR A 87 -6.07 -8.86 -23.19
C THR A 87 -5.00 -8.56 -22.15
N PHE A 88 -4.55 -9.59 -21.45
CA PHE A 88 -3.62 -9.40 -20.33
C PHE A 88 -2.17 -9.18 -20.76
N ALA A 89 -1.82 -9.47 -22.03
CA ALA A 89 -0.55 -9.04 -22.61
C ALA A 89 -0.35 -7.52 -22.59
N GLN A 90 -1.42 -6.74 -22.57
CA GLN A 90 -1.41 -5.28 -22.54
C GLN A 90 -1.49 -4.72 -21.09
N ILE A 91 -1.75 -5.56 -20.10
CA ILE A 91 -1.81 -5.16 -18.69
C ILE A 91 -0.43 -5.28 -18.07
N THR A 92 0.27 -4.16 -17.94
CA THR A 92 1.59 -4.11 -17.32
C THR A 92 1.48 -4.10 -15.79
N VAL A 93 2.55 -4.48 -15.08
CA VAL A 93 2.65 -4.36 -13.63
C VAL A 93 2.47 -2.88 -13.20
N ARG A 94 2.96 -1.92 -13.99
CA ARG A 94 2.71 -0.48 -13.76
C ARG A 94 1.23 -0.15 -13.73
N ARG A 95 0.42 -0.71 -14.63
CA ARG A 95 -1.03 -0.49 -14.64
C ARG A 95 -1.72 -1.02 -13.38
N LEU A 96 -1.25 -2.15 -12.85
CA LEU A 96 -1.73 -2.67 -11.57
C LEU A 96 -1.36 -1.72 -10.42
N LEU A 97 -0.11 -1.29 -10.34
CA LEU A 97 0.38 -0.36 -9.30
C LEU A 97 -0.37 0.98 -9.30
N THR A 98 -0.78 1.46 -10.46
CA THR A 98 -1.48 2.74 -10.65
C THR A 98 -3.00 2.62 -10.61
N MET A 99 -3.55 1.42 -10.38
CA MET A 99 -4.99 1.17 -10.42
C MET A 99 -5.65 1.59 -11.74
N SER A 100 -4.96 1.39 -12.87
CA SER A 100 -5.44 1.81 -14.20
C SER A 100 -5.82 0.62 -15.09
N VAL A 101 -6.58 -0.32 -14.51
CA VAL A 101 -7.15 -1.50 -15.20
C VAL A 101 -8.66 -1.52 -14.95
N ALA A 102 -9.42 -0.83 -15.80
CA ALA A 102 -10.88 -0.83 -15.75
C ALA A 102 -11.43 -2.23 -16.05
N GLY A 103 -12.50 -2.62 -15.37
CA GLY A 103 -13.09 -3.96 -15.48
C GLY A 103 -12.61 -4.97 -14.44
N LEU A 104 -11.43 -4.79 -13.82
CA LEU A 104 -11.06 -5.63 -12.68
C LEU A 104 -12.02 -5.39 -11.50
N PRO A 105 -12.53 -6.47 -10.85
CA PRO A 105 -13.43 -6.34 -9.71
C PRO A 105 -12.70 -5.70 -8.52
N PHE A 106 -13.48 -5.11 -7.60
CA PHE A 106 -12.92 -4.51 -6.38
C PHE A 106 -12.21 -5.54 -5.51
N SER A 107 -12.78 -6.75 -5.37
CA SER A 107 -12.26 -7.80 -4.49
C SER A 107 -12.01 -9.09 -5.25
N ASN A 108 -11.01 -9.84 -4.80
CA ASN A 108 -10.81 -11.22 -5.20
C ASN A 108 -11.98 -12.09 -4.71
N GLY A 109 -12.21 -13.22 -5.36
CA GLY A 109 -13.27 -14.17 -4.99
C GLY A 109 -13.00 -15.58 -5.51
N GLY A 110 -13.79 -16.55 -5.00
CA GLY A 110 -13.71 -17.97 -5.39
C GLY A 110 -12.43 -18.66 -4.88
N ASP A 111 -12.18 -19.86 -5.41
CA ASP A 111 -11.10 -20.74 -4.94
C ASP A 111 -9.77 -20.49 -5.69
N ASN A 112 -9.82 -19.89 -6.88
CA ASN A 112 -8.64 -19.52 -7.65
C ASN A 112 -8.70 -18.02 -8.00
N TRP A 113 -8.03 -17.20 -7.17
CA TRP A 113 -8.09 -15.75 -7.34
C TRP A 113 -7.35 -15.25 -8.59
N ILE A 114 -6.31 -15.96 -9.02
CA ILE A 114 -5.59 -15.59 -10.25
C ILE A 114 -6.48 -15.84 -11.46
N GLN A 115 -7.05 -17.06 -11.59
CA GLN A 115 -7.93 -17.42 -12.70
C GLN A 115 -9.18 -16.51 -12.75
N ASN A 116 -9.76 -16.21 -11.59
CA ASN A 116 -10.90 -15.30 -11.53
C ASN A 116 -10.55 -13.87 -11.99
N ALA A 117 -9.37 -13.38 -11.62
CA ALA A 117 -8.88 -12.09 -12.09
C ALA A 117 -8.70 -12.07 -13.62
N LEU A 118 -8.10 -13.13 -14.18
CA LEU A 118 -7.84 -13.27 -15.63
C LEU A 118 -9.13 -13.56 -16.43
N SER A 119 -10.21 -13.95 -15.79
CA SER A 119 -11.53 -14.12 -16.39
C SER A 119 -12.36 -12.84 -16.38
N SER A 120 -11.84 -11.74 -15.82
CA SER A 120 -12.54 -10.46 -15.81
C SER A 120 -12.62 -9.87 -17.21
N GLU A 121 -13.77 -9.26 -17.52
CA GLU A 121 -13.91 -8.46 -18.73
C GLU A 121 -13.26 -7.09 -18.50
N ILE A 122 -12.20 -6.82 -19.24
CA ILE A 122 -11.53 -5.51 -19.21
C ILE A 122 -12.26 -4.61 -20.19
N ASP A 123 -12.84 -3.52 -19.67
CA ASP A 123 -13.76 -2.65 -20.43
C ASP A 123 -13.06 -2.00 -21.64
N ASP A 124 -11.86 -1.46 -21.40
CA ASP A 124 -11.01 -0.91 -22.45
C ASP A 124 -9.55 -1.18 -22.11
N VAL A 125 -8.91 -2.02 -22.91
CA VAL A 125 -7.53 -2.43 -22.68
C VAL A 125 -6.55 -1.28 -22.88
N GLU A 126 -6.87 -0.33 -23.74
CA GLU A 126 -6.03 0.84 -24.04
C GLU A 126 -6.27 1.98 -23.04
N GLU A 127 -7.50 2.14 -22.57
CA GLU A 127 -7.87 3.19 -21.64
C GLU A 127 -7.30 2.92 -20.24
N LYS A 128 -6.65 3.93 -19.69
CA LYS A 128 -6.03 3.86 -18.37
C LYS A 128 -6.87 4.60 -17.32
N THR A 129 -8.16 4.28 -17.26
CA THR A 129 -9.08 4.86 -16.28
C THR A 129 -8.77 4.32 -14.88
N PHE A 130 -8.76 5.21 -13.88
CA PHE A 130 -8.57 4.82 -12.49
C PHE A 130 -9.71 3.92 -12.01
N ASN A 131 -9.36 2.69 -11.63
CA ASN A 131 -10.26 1.68 -11.08
C ASN A 131 -9.62 1.06 -9.83
N TYR A 132 -10.04 1.52 -8.65
CA TYR A 132 -9.48 1.02 -7.39
C TYR A 132 -9.87 -0.45 -7.13
N SER A 133 -8.89 -1.34 -7.12
CA SER A 133 -9.10 -2.78 -7.03
C SER A 133 -8.09 -3.47 -6.11
N ASN A 134 -8.59 -4.36 -5.23
CA ASN A 134 -7.74 -5.26 -4.46
C ASN A 134 -7.05 -6.30 -5.34
N VAL A 135 -7.68 -6.64 -6.48
CA VAL A 135 -7.12 -7.60 -7.46
C VAL A 135 -5.80 -7.07 -8.03
N CYS A 136 -5.72 -5.77 -8.31
CA CYS A 136 -4.46 -5.16 -8.77
C CYS A 136 -3.29 -5.39 -7.80
N ALA A 137 -3.52 -5.19 -6.51
CA ALA A 137 -2.46 -5.36 -5.51
C ALA A 137 -2.14 -6.83 -5.25
N TYR A 138 -3.14 -7.69 -5.31
CA TYR A 138 -2.93 -9.14 -5.23
C TYR A 138 -2.06 -9.65 -6.38
N LEU A 139 -2.40 -9.32 -7.64
CA LEU A 139 -1.63 -9.73 -8.81
C LEU A 139 -0.20 -9.15 -8.80
N ALA A 140 -0.02 -7.91 -8.32
CA ALA A 140 1.31 -7.33 -8.14
C ALA A 140 2.14 -8.11 -7.10
N GLY A 141 1.52 -8.58 -6.02
CA GLY A 141 2.17 -9.45 -5.03
C GLY A 141 2.53 -10.83 -5.58
N VAL A 142 1.64 -11.44 -6.38
CA VAL A 142 1.92 -12.68 -7.13
C VAL A 142 3.11 -12.49 -8.06
N ALA A 143 3.14 -11.37 -8.81
CA ALA A 143 4.24 -11.06 -9.72
C ALA A 143 5.59 -11.02 -9.01
N VAL A 144 5.65 -10.42 -7.81
CA VAL A 144 6.88 -10.42 -7.01
C VAL A 144 7.28 -11.83 -6.61
N SER A 145 6.35 -12.64 -6.08
CA SER A 145 6.64 -14.02 -5.67
C SER A 145 7.20 -14.87 -6.81
N VAL A 146 6.61 -14.73 -8.00
CA VAL A 146 7.05 -15.48 -9.20
C VAL A 146 8.42 -14.99 -9.70
N ALA A 147 8.61 -13.67 -9.78
CA ALA A 147 9.86 -13.06 -10.24
C ALA A 147 11.04 -13.40 -9.31
N GLU A 148 10.84 -13.31 -8.00
CA GLU A 148 11.84 -13.61 -6.96
C GLU A 148 12.01 -15.13 -6.73
N LYS A 149 11.09 -15.96 -7.22
CA LYS A 149 11.02 -17.40 -6.93
C LYS A 149 11.02 -17.70 -5.43
N GLN A 150 10.36 -16.85 -4.68
CA GLN A 150 10.27 -16.90 -3.23
C GLN A 150 8.87 -16.47 -2.77
N ASP A 151 8.42 -17.00 -1.63
CA ASP A 151 7.19 -16.51 -0.99
C ASP A 151 7.33 -15.02 -0.63
N LEU A 152 6.30 -14.24 -0.97
CA LEU A 152 6.31 -12.79 -0.75
C LEU A 152 6.52 -12.43 0.72
N CYS A 153 5.94 -13.21 1.63
CA CYS A 153 6.04 -12.91 3.06
C CYS A 153 7.42 -13.24 3.61
N GLU A 154 8.07 -14.30 3.11
CA GLU A 154 9.46 -14.61 3.45
C GLU A 154 10.40 -13.51 2.98
N MET A 155 10.25 -13.06 1.72
CA MET A 155 11.01 -11.94 1.17
C MET A 155 10.81 -10.66 1.98
N LEU A 156 9.55 -10.31 2.28
CA LEU A 156 9.22 -9.14 3.09
C LEU A 156 9.79 -9.24 4.51
N THR A 157 9.77 -10.44 5.11
CA THR A 157 10.35 -10.64 6.43
C THR A 157 11.84 -10.29 6.43
N GLN A 158 12.59 -10.84 5.50
CA GLN A 158 14.05 -10.66 5.42
C GLN A 158 14.44 -9.22 5.03
N ARG A 159 13.72 -8.62 4.07
CA ARG A 159 14.14 -7.38 3.41
C ARG A 159 13.44 -6.13 3.94
N LEU A 160 12.28 -6.27 4.56
CA LEU A 160 11.49 -5.15 5.07
C LEU A 160 11.23 -5.26 6.58
N PHE A 161 10.59 -6.34 7.03
CA PHE A 161 10.09 -6.41 8.40
C PHE A 161 11.22 -6.50 9.43
N ASP A 162 12.20 -7.37 9.24
CA ASP A 162 13.36 -7.47 10.14
C ASP A 162 14.16 -6.17 10.23
N PRO A 163 14.53 -5.51 9.09
CA PRO A 163 15.17 -4.20 9.12
C PRO A 163 14.39 -3.12 9.85
N LEU A 164 13.06 -3.19 9.80
CA LEU A 164 12.16 -2.26 10.46
C LEU A 164 11.81 -2.68 11.90
N ASN A 165 12.34 -3.80 12.39
CA ASN A 165 11.98 -4.40 13.67
C ASN A 165 10.46 -4.65 13.80
N ILE A 166 9.85 -5.21 12.75
CA ILE A 166 8.46 -5.68 12.70
C ILE A 166 8.51 -7.21 12.76
N GLN A 167 8.09 -7.80 13.87
CA GLN A 167 8.24 -9.25 14.09
C GLN A 167 6.94 -9.98 13.75
N ASN A 168 6.96 -10.86 12.74
CA ASN A 168 5.85 -11.75 12.39
C ASN A 168 4.47 -11.04 12.32
N PRO A 169 4.28 -10.03 11.46
CA PRO A 169 2.98 -9.36 11.35
C PRO A 169 1.95 -10.34 10.81
N PRO A 170 0.73 -10.43 11.40
CA PRO A 170 -0.33 -11.24 10.83
C PRO A 170 -0.73 -10.77 9.44
N TYR A 171 -0.98 -11.71 8.53
CA TYR A 171 -1.46 -11.46 7.17
C TYR A 171 -2.35 -12.62 6.70
N ALA A 172 -3.09 -12.41 5.61
CA ALA A 172 -3.88 -13.46 4.98
C ALA A 172 -3.28 -13.89 3.64
N THR A 173 -3.52 -15.16 3.28
CA THR A 173 -3.20 -15.73 1.98
C THR A 173 -4.46 -15.98 1.16
N SER A 174 -4.31 -16.05 -0.15
CA SER A 174 -5.34 -16.55 -1.06
C SER A 174 -5.46 -18.07 -0.95
N PRO A 175 -6.55 -18.67 -1.46
CA PRO A 175 -6.66 -20.13 -1.58
C PRO A 175 -5.53 -20.75 -2.41
N CYS A 176 -4.93 -19.98 -3.34
CA CYS A 176 -3.76 -20.40 -4.14
C CYS A 176 -2.42 -20.29 -3.37
N GLY A 177 -2.42 -19.94 -2.09
CA GLY A 177 -1.22 -19.85 -1.25
C GLY A 177 -0.46 -18.53 -1.31
N PHE A 178 -0.76 -17.61 -2.22
CA PHE A 178 -0.09 -16.31 -2.30
C PHE A 178 -0.61 -15.34 -1.24
N MET A 179 0.26 -14.50 -0.69
CA MET A 179 -0.12 -13.42 0.21
C MET A 179 -1.18 -12.50 -0.43
N ASN A 180 -2.18 -12.07 0.32
CA ASN A 180 -3.26 -11.21 -0.20
C ASN A 180 -2.73 -9.89 -0.82
N GLY A 181 -1.68 -9.31 -0.27
CA GLY A 181 -1.04 -8.11 -0.83
C GLY A 181 -1.89 -6.83 -0.82
N ALA A 182 -3.20 -6.94 -0.72
CA ALA A 182 -4.14 -5.82 -0.82
C ALA A 182 -4.69 -5.36 0.54
N THR A 183 -4.88 -6.31 1.46
CA THR A 183 -5.55 -6.11 2.75
C THR A 183 -5.21 -7.25 3.73
N ASN A 184 -5.83 -7.25 4.92
CA ASN A 184 -5.72 -8.31 5.92
C ASN A 184 -4.33 -8.50 6.53
N MET A 185 -3.52 -7.45 6.55
CA MET A 185 -2.34 -7.39 7.41
C MET A 185 -2.69 -6.63 8.69
N GLU A 186 -2.03 -6.99 9.79
CA GLU A 186 -2.16 -6.28 11.06
C GLU A 186 -0.81 -5.66 11.44
N LEU A 187 -0.83 -4.37 11.76
CA LEU A 187 0.31 -3.61 12.26
C LEU A 187 -0.13 -2.70 13.41
N SER A 188 0.80 -2.32 14.24
CA SER A 188 0.62 -1.24 15.20
C SER A 188 0.83 0.13 14.55
N VAL A 189 0.43 1.20 15.25
CA VAL A 189 0.72 2.58 14.81
C VAL A 189 2.22 2.76 14.60
N ASN A 190 3.05 2.25 15.53
CA ASN A 190 4.50 2.36 15.45
C ASN A 190 5.07 1.56 14.26
N GLU A 191 4.50 0.39 13.95
CA GLU A 191 4.95 -0.44 12.82
C GLU A 191 4.55 0.19 11.48
N LEU A 192 3.31 0.66 11.33
CA LEU A 192 2.88 1.39 10.13
C LEU A 192 3.69 2.69 9.95
N SER A 193 4.03 3.38 11.04
CA SER A 193 4.90 4.56 10.99
C SER A 193 6.28 4.22 10.43
N ARG A 194 6.87 3.06 10.80
CA ARG A 194 8.16 2.63 10.25
C ARG A 194 8.08 2.32 8.75
N ILE A 195 6.97 1.74 8.28
CA ILE A 195 6.69 1.62 6.84
C ILE A 195 6.64 3.02 6.18
N GLY A 196 5.89 3.95 6.77
CA GLY A 196 5.82 5.34 6.31
C GLY A 196 7.18 6.04 6.26
N MET A 197 8.07 5.76 7.22
CA MET A 197 9.43 6.31 7.27
C MET A 197 10.29 5.85 6.09
N VAL A 198 10.09 4.65 5.53
CA VAL A 198 10.79 4.20 4.32
C VAL A 198 10.45 5.13 3.15
N PHE A 199 9.18 5.47 2.99
CA PHE A 199 8.74 6.41 1.95
C PHE A 199 9.25 7.83 2.22
N ALA A 200 9.14 8.32 3.46
CA ALA A 200 9.65 9.64 3.86
C ALA A 200 11.16 9.77 3.66
N GLY A 201 11.91 8.69 3.92
CA GLY A 201 13.36 8.57 3.75
C GLY A 201 13.79 8.25 2.32
N SER A 202 12.91 8.44 1.32
CA SER A 202 13.22 8.14 -0.09
C SER A 202 13.79 6.73 -0.28
N GLY A 203 13.18 5.73 0.38
CA GLY A 203 13.56 4.33 0.29
C GLY A 203 14.61 3.87 1.31
N ALA A 204 15.01 4.74 2.22
CA ALA A 204 15.89 4.36 3.33
C ALA A 204 15.14 4.38 4.67
N TYR A 205 15.53 3.51 5.56
CA TYR A 205 15.12 3.53 6.97
C TYR A 205 16.38 3.57 7.83
N LYS A 206 16.57 4.65 8.59
CA LYS A 206 17.84 4.94 9.27
C LYS A 206 18.99 4.89 8.25
N ASP A 207 20.04 4.12 8.54
CA ASP A 207 21.24 4.00 7.70
C ASP A 207 21.12 2.90 6.63
N ARG A 208 19.96 2.23 6.52
CA ARG A 208 19.77 1.10 5.61
C ARG A 208 18.89 1.47 4.42
N ARG A 209 19.39 1.19 3.20
CA ARG A 209 18.58 1.23 1.97
C ARG A 209 17.67 0.02 1.95
N ILE A 210 16.36 0.26 1.76
CA ILE A 210 15.32 -0.77 1.63
C ILE A 210 14.88 -0.90 0.17
N VAL A 211 14.70 0.22 -0.50
CA VAL A 211 14.27 0.31 -1.91
C VAL A 211 14.98 1.49 -2.55
N SER A 212 15.20 1.47 -3.87
CA SER A 212 15.86 2.55 -4.58
C SER A 212 15.11 3.89 -4.43
N LYS A 213 15.86 4.98 -4.42
CA LYS A 213 15.31 6.34 -4.34
C LYS A 213 14.44 6.66 -5.56
N GLU A 214 14.86 6.18 -6.71
CA GLU A 214 14.19 6.36 -7.99
C GLU A 214 12.80 5.75 -7.97
N TYR A 215 12.67 4.50 -7.50
CA TYR A 215 11.37 3.85 -7.37
C TYR A 215 10.43 4.61 -6.42
N ILE A 216 10.92 5.00 -5.24
CA ILE A 216 10.09 5.76 -4.26
C ILE A 216 9.64 7.10 -4.83
N ARG A 217 10.51 7.81 -5.56
CA ARG A 217 10.13 9.06 -6.21
C ARG A 217 8.96 8.85 -7.20
N GLU A 218 9.01 7.80 -8.00
CA GLU A 218 7.91 7.46 -8.91
C GLU A 218 6.67 7.00 -8.14
N ALA A 219 6.83 6.12 -7.16
CA ALA A 219 5.74 5.58 -6.36
C ALA A 219 4.93 6.67 -5.62
N CYS A 220 5.60 7.74 -5.19
CA CYS A 220 4.98 8.86 -4.48
C CYS A 220 4.56 10.02 -5.40
N SER A 221 4.88 9.97 -6.70
CA SER A 221 4.42 10.94 -7.68
C SER A 221 3.06 10.55 -8.27
N ILE A 222 2.38 11.53 -8.88
CA ILE A 222 1.11 11.25 -9.56
C ILE A 222 1.41 10.49 -10.86
N GLN A 223 1.01 9.22 -10.89
CA GLN A 223 1.08 8.35 -12.06
C GLN A 223 -0.29 8.23 -12.75
N GLN A 224 -1.36 8.32 -11.98
CA GLN A 224 -2.74 8.23 -12.44
C GLN A 224 -3.60 9.28 -11.74
N MET A 225 -4.37 10.06 -12.50
CA MET A 225 -5.33 11.01 -11.94
C MET A 225 -6.59 10.28 -11.45
N ASN A 226 -7.16 10.79 -10.37
CA ASN A 226 -8.45 10.35 -9.82
C ASN A 226 -9.20 11.53 -9.19
N ARG A 227 -10.39 11.27 -8.63
CA ARG A 227 -11.21 12.32 -8.00
C ARG A 227 -10.62 12.91 -6.72
N GLU A 228 -9.64 12.23 -6.11
CA GLU A 228 -8.97 12.63 -4.87
C GLU A 228 -7.63 13.36 -5.12
N GLY A 229 -7.31 13.68 -6.39
CA GLY A 229 -6.14 14.48 -6.75
C GLY A 229 -4.95 13.70 -7.29
N GLY A 230 -4.98 12.35 -7.26
CA GLY A 230 -3.96 11.53 -7.90
C GLY A 230 -3.51 10.31 -7.09
N TYR A 231 -2.86 9.38 -7.79
CA TYR A 231 -2.40 8.10 -7.26
C TYR A 231 -1.05 7.73 -7.87
N GLY A 232 -0.15 7.22 -7.05
CA GLY A 232 1.14 6.70 -7.48
C GLY A 232 1.13 5.16 -7.52
N TYR A 233 2.20 4.51 -7.06
CA TYR A 233 2.28 3.06 -6.95
C TYR A 233 1.69 2.60 -5.60
N PHE A 234 0.37 2.43 -5.55
CA PHE A 234 -0.44 2.15 -4.37
C PHE A 234 -0.39 3.22 -3.27
N ILE A 235 0.03 4.44 -3.62
CA ILE A 235 0.16 5.59 -2.73
C ILE A 235 -0.76 6.71 -3.19
N TRP A 236 -1.51 7.31 -2.26
CA TRP A 236 -2.42 8.40 -2.53
C TRP A 236 -1.71 9.75 -2.51
N LYS A 237 -2.02 10.62 -3.44
CA LYS A 237 -1.62 12.03 -3.33
C LYS A 237 -2.34 12.70 -2.17
N TYR A 238 -1.62 13.51 -1.39
CA TYR A 238 -2.18 14.30 -0.31
C TYR A 238 -1.42 15.63 -0.20
N ARG A 239 -2.09 16.75 -0.47
CA ARG A 239 -1.48 18.11 -0.44
C ARG A 239 -0.13 18.15 -1.20
N ASP A 240 0.92 18.68 -0.53
CA ASP A 240 2.32 18.72 -0.96
C ASP A 240 3.09 17.40 -0.72
N GLY A 241 2.43 16.40 -0.15
CA GLY A 241 2.98 15.07 0.12
C GLY A 241 2.10 13.94 -0.41
N PHE A 242 2.02 12.88 0.36
CA PHE A 242 1.29 11.66 0.01
C PHE A 242 0.79 10.94 1.28
N SER A 243 -0.05 9.92 1.08
CA SER A 243 -0.58 9.15 2.20
C SER A 243 -0.76 7.67 1.88
N ILE A 244 -0.66 6.85 2.92
CA ILE A 244 -1.01 5.44 2.95
C ILE A 244 -2.37 5.35 3.62
N ASN A 245 -3.37 4.80 2.91
CA ASN A 245 -4.76 4.84 3.37
C ASN A 245 -5.35 3.44 3.48
N GLY A 246 -6.06 3.20 4.56
CA GLY A 246 -6.88 2.01 4.78
C GLY A 246 -8.31 2.37 5.20
N LYS A 247 -9.21 1.39 5.07
CA LYS A 247 -10.60 1.51 5.48
C LYS A 247 -10.70 1.86 6.97
N TRP A 248 -11.76 2.53 7.38
CA TRP A 248 -12.11 2.86 8.76
C TRP A 248 -11.07 3.72 9.50
N GLY A 249 -10.39 4.59 8.73
CA GLY A 249 -9.48 5.59 9.29
C GLY A 249 -8.07 5.10 9.58
N GLN A 250 -7.60 4.06 8.88
CA GLN A 250 -6.17 3.73 8.91
C GLN A 250 -5.43 4.71 8.01
N LYS A 251 -4.53 5.51 8.55
CA LYS A 251 -3.84 6.57 7.80
C LYS A 251 -2.39 6.72 8.23
N CYS A 252 -1.53 6.96 7.24
CA CYS A 252 -0.20 7.52 7.46
C CYS A 252 0.00 8.65 6.45
N TYR A 253 -0.04 9.89 6.91
CA TYR A 253 0.21 11.09 6.12
C TYR A 253 1.68 11.44 6.18
N ILE A 254 2.29 11.70 5.03
CA ILE A 254 3.72 11.95 4.88
C ILE A 254 3.89 13.23 4.08
N LEU A 255 4.52 14.22 4.68
CA LEU A 255 4.77 15.56 4.15
C LEU A 255 6.28 15.81 4.15
N PRO A 256 7.02 15.34 3.13
CA PRO A 256 8.49 15.35 3.12
C PRO A 256 9.10 16.74 3.25
N ASP A 257 8.55 17.74 2.56
CA ASP A 257 9.05 19.12 2.60
C ASP A 257 8.93 19.76 3.98
N ARG A 258 7.95 19.29 4.76
CA ARG A 258 7.76 19.71 6.16
C ARG A 258 8.48 18.79 7.15
N LYS A 259 9.08 17.70 6.67
CA LYS A 259 9.65 16.60 7.47
C LYS A 259 8.66 16.06 8.50
N LEU A 260 7.38 16.07 8.18
CA LEU A 260 6.30 15.74 9.08
C LEU A 260 5.59 14.46 8.62
N MET A 261 5.31 13.58 9.58
CA MET A 261 4.52 12.38 9.36
C MET A 261 3.52 12.18 10.51
N VAL A 262 2.28 11.85 10.15
CA VAL A 262 1.22 11.56 11.12
C VAL A 262 0.58 10.22 10.79
N THR A 263 0.65 9.29 11.74
CA THR A 263 0.03 7.97 11.61
C THR A 263 -1.06 7.81 12.65
N PHE A 264 -2.22 7.28 12.26
CA PHE A 264 -3.23 6.82 13.21
C PHE A 264 -3.97 5.58 12.72
N LEU A 265 -4.38 4.75 13.66
CA LEU A 265 -5.21 3.59 13.45
C LEU A 265 -6.51 3.75 14.25
N SER A 266 -7.61 3.33 13.67
CA SER A 266 -8.93 3.49 14.25
C SER A 266 -9.91 2.43 13.75
N ASN A 267 -11.08 2.37 14.36
CA ASN A 267 -12.20 1.56 13.89
C ASN A 267 -13.42 2.47 13.70
N ILE A 268 -13.33 3.37 12.71
CA ILE A 268 -14.33 4.41 12.47
C ILE A 268 -14.97 4.19 11.11
N PRO A 269 -16.11 3.47 11.05
CA PRO A 269 -16.83 3.21 9.78
C PRO A 269 -17.26 4.49 9.07
N GLU A 270 -17.65 5.52 9.83
CA GLU A 270 -18.12 6.81 9.32
C GLU A 270 -17.47 7.96 10.11
N GLY A 271 -17.13 9.05 9.42
CA GLY A 271 -16.59 10.26 10.08
C GLY A 271 -15.08 10.26 10.34
N SER A 272 -14.32 9.29 9.79
CA SER A 272 -12.84 9.29 9.93
C SER A 272 -12.16 10.54 9.36
N ASP A 273 -12.82 11.27 8.45
CA ASP A 273 -12.34 12.55 7.92
C ASP A 273 -12.26 13.65 8.99
N MET A 274 -12.99 13.52 10.10
CA MET A 274 -12.88 14.47 11.22
C MET A 274 -11.48 14.48 11.81
N ILE A 275 -10.85 13.30 11.96
CA ILE A 275 -9.47 13.20 12.48
C ILE A 275 -8.50 13.91 11.54
N ARG A 276 -8.68 13.73 10.22
CA ARG A 276 -7.90 14.47 9.22
C ARG A 276 -8.10 15.99 9.39
N GLY A 277 -9.33 16.44 9.55
CA GLY A 277 -9.62 17.85 9.78
C GLY A 277 -8.90 18.43 11.00
N TRP A 278 -8.93 17.72 12.13
CA TRP A 278 -8.20 18.16 13.34
C TRP A 278 -6.68 18.06 13.18
N MET A 279 -6.18 17.05 12.47
CA MET A 279 -4.75 17.00 12.12
C MET A 279 -4.36 18.22 11.29
N GLU A 280 -5.15 18.58 10.29
CA GLU A 280 -4.91 19.75 9.45
C GLU A 280 -4.97 21.05 10.25
N GLU A 281 -5.90 21.16 11.19
CA GLU A 281 -6.10 22.34 12.03
C GLU A 281 -5.02 22.50 13.10
N TYR A 282 -4.59 21.40 13.76
CA TYR A 282 -3.72 21.50 14.94
C TYR A 282 -2.28 21.04 14.72
N ILE A 283 -2.05 20.18 13.73
CA ILE A 283 -0.70 19.63 13.46
C ILE A 283 -0.05 20.31 12.25
N LEU A 284 -0.83 20.57 11.17
CA LEU A 284 -0.27 21.07 9.91
C LEU A 284 -0.23 22.60 9.79
N GLN A 285 -0.60 23.33 10.82
CA GLN A 285 -0.52 24.81 10.80
C GLN A 285 0.91 25.32 10.77
#